data_576a29f5e7ebf4c4b6d6a5831f78f5b0
#
_entry.id   576a29f5e7ebf4c4b6d6a5831f78f5b0
#
_cell.length_a   1.000
_cell.length_b   1.000
_cell.length_c   1.000
_cell.angle_alpha   90.00
_cell.angle_beta   90.00
_cell.angle_gamma   90.00
#
_symmetry.space_group_name_H-M   'P 1'
#
loop_
_entity.id
_entity.type
_entity.pdbx_description
1 polymer ?
#
loop_
_entity_poly.entity_id
_entity_poly.type
_entity_poly.pdbx_seq_one_letter_code
_entity_poly.pdbx_strand_id
1 'polypeptide(L)'
;MLGALQIETRRVGKNLTMEAETTPPSAELKSLWNHQKEMSERLTDKAALISTKELHRAVMLVMADRLKATIDRDADLMYHSCEDYIADLKVVQRSLAEANAKRSAYGPLQDLIWQAETFGFHMVEMEFRQHSVVHSRALEDIREHGLHGERGELQPMTHEVLDTFRALGSIQKRNGIKAARRYIISFTKSAQNIRDVYELNRLAFSHPKDVPTIDVIPLFEQLEDLQNSVDVLEEMIKIPEVQARLKATGGKMEVMLGYSDSSKDAGPTSATLALHSAQERIAKWAESHDIDLTLFHGRGGAVGRGGGPANRAVLAQPVGSVKCRFKLTEQGEVIFARYGNPALAIRHVESVAAATLLQSAPSVEKRNTDMTAKYADMANKLDEAAHNRFLDLLNTDGFAPWFSTVTPLTEIGLLPIGSRPAKRGLGAKSLDDLRTIPWIFSWAQARINLAAWYGLGTACEQFGDLNTLRQAYEEWPLFSTFI
;
A
#
# COMPACT_ATOMS: atom_id res chain seq x y z
N MET A 1 7.06 -13.41 12.32
CA MET A 1 8.36 -13.03 11.73
C MET A 1 9.53 -13.25 12.68
N LEU A 2 9.52 -12.75 13.91
CA LEU A 2 10.62 -12.90 14.89
C LEU A 2 11.10 -14.35 15.05
N GLY A 3 10.19 -15.33 15.20
CA GLY A 3 10.58 -16.73 15.29
C GLY A 3 11.30 -17.27 14.05
N ALA A 4 10.87 -16.86 12.87
CA ALA A 4 11.55 -17.24 11.61
C ALA A 4 12.96 -16.62 11.54
N LEU A 5 13.10 -15.33 11.85
CA LEU A 5 14.40 -14.66 11.92
C LEU A 5 15.32 -15.30 12.97
N GLN A 6 14.80 -15.67 14.14
CA GLN A 6 15.57 -16.33 15.19
C GLN A 6 16.12 -17.69 14.73
N ILE A 7 15.29 -18.51 14.09
CA ILE A 7 15.68 -19.82 13.59
C ILE A 7 16.73 -19.67 12.48
N GLU A 8 16.49 -18.73 11.55
CA GLU A 8 17.38 -18.50 10.41
C GLU A 8 18.73 -17.89 10.83
N THR A 9 18.73 -16.92 11.77
CA THR A 9 19.95 -16.38 12.37
C THR A 9 20.82 -17.48 12.98
N ARG A 10 20.17 -18.37 13.73
CA ARG A 10 20.87 -19.52 14.33
C ARG A 10 21.40 -20.48 13.27
N ARG A 11 20.63 -20.74 12.20
CA ARG A 11 21.05 -21.61 11.09
C ARG A 11 22.25 -21.02 10.36
N VAL A 12 22.20 -19.75 9.97
CA VAL A 12 23.29 -19.04 9.31
C VAL A 12 24.52 -19.03 10.23
N GLY A 13 24.37 -18.67 11.50
CA GLY A 13 25.45 -18.66 12.48
C GLY A 13 26.14 -20.03 12.61
N LYS A 14 25.36 -21.14 12.70
CA LYS A 14 25.94 -22.49 12.78
C LYS A 14 26.80 -22.87 11.56
N ASN A 15 26.54 -22.28 10.40
CA ASN A 15 27.28 -22.54 9.17
C ASN A 15 28.55 -21.69 9.04
N LEU A 16 28.79 -20.70 9.91
CA LEU A 16 30.01 -19.91 9.96
C LEU A 16 31.09 -20.61 10.78
N THR A 17 31.68 -21.65 10.19
CA THR A 17 32.69 -22.51 10.85
C THR A 17 34.15 -22.06 10.59
N MET A 18 34.35 -20.82 10.14
CA MET A 18 35.66 -20.27 9.85
C MET A 18 36.35 -19.82 11.13
N GLU A 19 37.56 -20.33 11.36
CA GLU A 19 38.40 -19.92 12.47
C GLU A 19 38.94 -18.50 12.31
N ALA A 20 39.17 -17.80 13.42
CA ALA A 20 39.69 -16.44 13.44
C ALA A 20 41.08 -16.29 12.83
N GLU A 21 41.87 -17.37 12.75
CA GLU A 21 43.20 -17.37 12.09
C GLU A 21 43.11 -17.29 10.57
N THR A 22 42.09 -17.95 9.99
CA THR A 22 41.86 -17.99 8.52
C THR A 22 40.89 -16.93 8.04
N THR A 23 39.99 -16.49 8.93
CA THR A 23 38.98 -15.46 8.66
C THR A 23 39.00 -14.46 9.83
N PRO A 24 39.99 -13.53 9.83
CA PRO A 24 40.18 -12.63 10.95
C PRO A 24 39.00 -11.72 11.16
N PRO A 25 38.47 -11.61 12.40
CA PRO A 25 37.37 -10.73 12.70
C PRO A 25 37.80 -9.26 12.66
N SER A 26 36.98 -8.40 12.06
CA SER A 26 37.20 -6.94 12.04
C SER A 26 37.17 -6.34 13.45
N ALA A 27 37.70 -5.11 13.58
CA ALA A 27 37.64 -4.36 14.82
C ALA A 27 36.17 -4.09 15.23
N GLU A 28 35.32 -3.82 14.27
CA GLU A 28 33.89 -3.59 14.48
C GLU A 28 33.20 -4.84 15.04
N LEU A 29 33.49 -6.03 14.51
CA LEU A 29 32.93 -7.28 15.02
C LEU A 29 33.43 -7.58 16.46
N LYS A 30 34.67 -7.29 16.75
CA LYS A 30 35.21 -7.44 18.13
C LYS A 30 34.54 -6.47 19.09
N SER A 31 34.24 -5.23 18.65
CA SER A 31 33.48 -4.27 19.46
C SER A 31 32.06 -4.76 19.71
N LEU A 32 31.38 -5.29 18.70
CA LEU A 32 30.05 -5.87 18.85
C LEU A 32 30.06 -7.04 19.84
N TRP A 33 31.07 -7.93 19.77
CA TRP A 33 31.20 -9.03 20.72
C TRP A 33 31.42 -8.54 22.15
N ASN A 34 32.25 -7.53 22.37
CA ASN A 34 32.48 -6.94 23.69
C ASN A 34 31.19 -6.31 24.24
N HIS A 35 30.46 -5.60 23.41
CA HIS A 35 29.15 -5.05 23.78
C HIS A 35 28.13 -6.16 24.16
N GLN A 36 28.08 -7.26 23.40
CA GLN A 36 27.23 -8.41 23.74
C GLN A 36 27.66 -9.05 25.08
N LYS A 37 28.95 -9.05 25.39
CA LYS A 37 29.48 -9.56 26.65
C LYS A 37 29.09 -8.68 27.83
N GLU A 38 29.16 -7.36 27.67
CA GLU A 38 28.69 -6.39 28.68
C GLU A 38 27.20 -6.53 28.96
N MET A 39 26.39 -6.81 27.92
CA MET A 39 24.95 -7.05 28.07
C MET A 39 24.65 -8.33 28.86
N SER A 40 25.35 -9.43 28.56
CA SER A 40 25.11 -10.73 29.20
C SER A 40 26.29 -11.68 29.05
N GLU A 41 27.10 -11.75 30.08
CA GLU A 41 28.21 -12.71 30.16
C GLU A 41 27.73 -14.16 29.99
N ARG A 42 26.58 -14.49 30.58
CA ARG A 42 25.99 -15.84 30.45
C ARG A 42 25.70 -16.25 28.99
N LEU A 43 25.21 -15.34 28.16
CA LEU A 43 24.92 -15.65 26.76
C LEU A 43 26.19 -15.78 25.92
N THR A 44 27.17 -14.94 26.18
CA THR A 44 28.45 -14.99 25.47
C THR A 44 29.28 -16.20 25.89
N ASP A 45 29.30 -16.58 27.14
CA ASP A 45 29.98 -17.80 27.62
C ASP A 45 29.37 -19.06 26.99
N LYS A 46 28.00 -19.14 26.94
CA LYS A 46 27.32 -20.21 26.24
C LYS A 46 27.68 -20.27 24.77
N ALA A 47 27.75 -19.13 24.08
CA ALA A 47 28.14 -19.06 22.67
C ALA A 47 29.63 -19.42 22.49
N ALA A 48 30.52 -18.97 23.38
CA ALA A 48 31.93 -19.27 23.38
C ALA A 48 32.21 -20.77 23.58
N LEU A 49 31.47 -21.46 24.44
CA LEU A 49 31.59 -22.92 24.62
C LEU A 49 31.28 -23.71 23.34
N ILE A 50 30.41 -23.19 22.47
CA ILE A 50 30.06 -23.81 21.19
C ILE A 50 31.04 -23.40 20.08
N SER A 51 31.67 -22.23 20.17
CA SER A 51 32.42 -21.56 19.11
C SER A 51 33.67 -20.89 19.64
N THR A 52 34.59 -21.68 20.19
CA THR A 52 35.80 -21.18 20.90
C THR A 52 36.74 -20.35 20.02
N LYS A 53 36.80 -20.63 18.71
CA LYS A 53 37.70 -19.95 17.77
C LYS A 53 36.98 -19.23 16.63
N GLU A 54 35.65 -19.31 16.58
CA GLU A 54 34.82 -18.84 15.45
C GLU A 54 34.00 -17.62 15.90
N LEU A 55 34.63 -16.43 15.94
CA LEU A 55 33.95 -15.25 16.51
C LEU A 55 32.70 -14.82 15.72
N HIS A 56 32.70 -14.90 14.38
CA HIS A 56 31.53 -14.61 13.56
C HIS A 56 30.35 -15.49 13.96
N ARG A 57 30.58 -16.77 14.21
CA ARG A 57 29.57 -17.74 14.65
C ARG A 57 29.05 -17.39 16.06
N ALA A 58 29.99 -17.12 16.98
CA ALA A 58 29.63 -16.79 18.37
C ALA A 58 28.70 -15.57 18.42
N VAL A 59 29.04 -14.50 17.72
CA VAL A 59 28.22 -13.28 17.61
C VAL A 59 26.81 -13.60 17.10
N MET A 60 26.70 -14.38 16.00
CA MET A 60 25.40 -14.76 15.43
C MET A 60 24.55 -15.62 16.36
N LEU A 61 25.18 -16.50 17.16
CA LEU A 61 24.44 -17.30 18.15
C LEU A 61 23.86 -16.43 19.26
N VAL A 62 24.60 -15.43 19.75
CA VAL A 62 24.10 -14.44 20.71
C VAL A 62 22.96 -13.62 20.10
N MET A 63 23.11 -13.18 18.84
CA MET A 63 22.02 -12.47 18.14
C MET A 63 20.73 -13.31 18.06
N ALA A 64 20.85 -14.62 17.81
CA ALA A 64 19.70 -15.51 17.80
C ALA A 64 19.05 -15.67 19.20
N ASP A 65 19.85 -15.66 20.28
CA ASP A 65 19.34 -15.68 21.65
C ASP A 65 18.71 -14.32 22.02
N ARG A 66 19.24 -13.19 21.55
CA ARG A 66 18.61 -11.85 21.68
C ARG A 66 17.28 -11.77 20.95
N LEU A 67 17.13 -12.35 19.76
CA LEU A 67 15.83 -12.45 19.08
C LEU A 67 14.82 -13.29 19.89
N LYS A 68 15.29 -14.35 20.56
CA LYS A 68 14.44 -15.11 21.49
C LYS A 68 14.01 -14.22 22.68
N ALA A 69 14.92 -13.46 23.26
CA ALA A 69 14.60 -12.48 24.30
C ALA A 69 13.58 -11.42 23.81
N THR A 70 13.68 -11.00 22.52
CA THR A 70 12.71 -10.09 21.89
C THR A 70 11.31 -10.72 21.81
N ILE A 71 11.22 -12.01 21.49
CA ILE A 71 9.95 -12.77 21.51
C ILE A 71 9.38 -12.82 22.92
N ASP A 72 10.23 -13.11 23.91
CA ASP A 72 9.86 -13.26 25.31
C ASP A 72 9.68 -11.90 26.02
N ARG A 73 10.03 -10.79 25.36
CA ARG A 73 9.97 -9.41 25.89
C ARG A 73 10.85 -9.19 27.12
N ASP A 74 12.02 -9.80 27.12
CA ASP A 74 13.07 -9.55 28.09
C ASP A 74 13.69 -8.17 27.81
N ALA A 75 13.39 -7.20 28.65
CA ALA A 75 13.76 -5.79 28.43
C ALA A 75 15.28 -5.57 28.40
N ASP A 76 16.05 -6.41 29.09
CA ASP A 76 17.50 -6.25 29.22
C ASP A 76 18.26 -6.78 28.01
N LEU A 77 17.69 -7.75 27.27
CA LEU A 77 18.37 -8.46 26.20
C LEU A 77 17.73 -8.28 24.83
N MET A 78 16.48 -7.85 24.77
CA MET A 78 15.75 -7.74 23.50
C MET A 78 16.39 -6.72 22.56
N TYR A 79 16.14 -6.90 21.26
CA TYR A 79 16.31 -5.82 20.29
C TYR A 79 15.14 -4.85 20.42
N HIS A 80 15.44 -3.56 20.54
CA HIS A 80 14.41 -2.51 20.63
C HIS A 80 13.77 -2.24 19.27
N SER A 81 14.53 -2.43 18.19
CA SER A 81 14.07 -2.26 16.81
C SER A 81 14.62 -3.34 15.86
N CYS A 82 13.99 -3.51 14.71
CA CYS A 82 14.53 -4.36 13.66
C CYS A 82 15.80 -3.74 13.05
N GLU A 83 15.88 -2.43 13.05
CA GLU A 83 17.01 -1.66 12.57
C GLU A 83 18.29 -1.97 13.36
N ASP A 84 18.20 -2.13 14.70
CA ASP A 84 19.33 -2.53 15.53
C ASP A 84 19.83 -3.95 15.18
N TYR A 85 18.90 -4.86 14.98
CA TYR A 85 19.22 -6.23 14.54
C TYR A 85 19.88 -6.25 13.16
N ILE A 86 19.37 -5.45 12.19
CA ILE A 86 19.96 -5.32 10.86
C ILE A 86 21.37 -4.71 10.94
N ALA A 87 21.57 -3.72 11.81
CA ALA A 87 22.88 -3.13 12.02
C ALA A 87 23.91 -4.17 12.47
N ASP A 88 23.56 -5.00 13.46
CA ASP A 88 24.41 -6.10 13.94
C ASP A 88 24.70 -7.12 12.82
N LEU A 89 23.71 -7.51 12.00
CA LEU A 89 23.93 -8.38 10.83
C LEU A 89 24.91 -7.78 9.83
N LYS A 90 24.81 -6.49 9.56
CA LYS A 90 25.70 -5.78 8.64
C LYS A 90 27.13 -5.68 9.18
N VAL A 91 27.33 -5.61 10.50
CA VAL A 91 28.66 -5.73 11.12
C VAL A 91 29.28 -7.09 10.81
N VAL A 92 28.54 -8.17 11.00
CA VAL A 92 29.01 -9.53 10.67
C VAL A 92 29.34 -9.65 9.18
N GLN A 93 28.47 -9.11 8.31
CA GLN A 93 28.68 -9.15 6.86
C GLN A 93 29.95 -8.40 6.42
N ARG A 94 30.15 -7.17 6.91
CA ARG A 94 31.36 -6.39 6.60
C ARG A 94 32.60 -7.10 7.05
N SER A 95 32.61 -7.64 8.28
CA SER A 95 33.76 -8.37 8.81
C SER A 95 34.16 -9.60 7.95
N LEU A 96 33.13 -10.37 7.48
CA LEU A 96 33.35 -11.49 6.56
C LEU A 96 33.90 -11.02 5.20
N ALA A 97 33.39 -9.91 4.69
CA ALA A 97 33.82 -9.35 3.41
C ALA A 97 35.27 -8.84 3.47
N GLU A 98 35.67 -8.15 4.56
CA GLU A 98 37.02 -7.69 4.82
C GLU A 98 38.02 -8.86 4.93
N ALA A 99 37.59 -9.96 5.53
CA ALA A 99 38.36 -11.20 5.60
C ALA A 99 38.34 -12.03 4.30
N ASN A 100 37.85 -11.47 3.19
CA ASN A 100 37.71 -12.11 1.88
C ASN A 100 36.77 -13.33 1.85
N ALA A 101 35.94 -13.54 2.88
CA ALA A 101 34.93 -14.61 2.94
C ALA A 101 33.61 -14.21 2.22
N LYS A 102 33.75 -13.75 0.96
CA LYS A 102 32.63 -13.13 0.20
C LYS A 102 31.40 -14.06 0.02
N ARG A 103 31.61 -15.39 -0.14
CA ARG A 103 30.53 -16.35 -0.27
C ARG A 103 29.67 -16.43 1.00
N SER A 104 30.30 -16.31 2.16
CA SER A 104 29.61 -16.31 3.46
C SER A 104 28.96 -14.96 3.72
N ALA A 105 29.57 -13.84 3.32
CA ALA A 105 29.04 -12.50 3.46
C ALA A 105 27.80 -12.26 2.58
N TYR A 106 27.85 -12.69 1.32
CA TYR A 106 26.83 -12.38 0.30
C TYR A 106 25.97 -13.58 -0.14
N GLY A 107 25.97 -14.64 0.64
CA GLY A 107 25.09 -15.81 0.50
C GLY A 107 23.97 -15.77 1.52
N PRO A 108 23.75 -16.84 2.31
CA PRO A 108 22.64 -16.95 3.27
C PRO A 108 22.54 -15.81 4.30
N LEU A 109 23.65 -15.16 4.63
CA LEU A 109 23.64 -13.96 5.49
C LEU A 109 23.00 -12.77 4.78
N GLN A 110 23.28 -12.57 3.50
CA GLN A 110 22.61 -11.53 2.70
C GLN A 110 21.12 -11.78 2.56
N ASP A 111 20.72 -13.04 2.33
CA ASP A 111 19.30 -13.41 2.27
C ASP A 111 18.58 -13.09 3.59
N LEU A 112 19.23 -13.36 4.72
CA LEU A 112 18.70 -13.04 6.05
C LEU A 112 18.57 -11.52 6.26
N ILE A 113 19.56 -10.73 5.80
CA ILE A 113 19.49 -9.26 5.83
C ILE A 113 18.30 -8.78 5.00
N TRP A 114 18.14 -9.26 3.77
CA TRP A 114 17.02 -8.89 2.90
C TRP A 114 15.66 -9.27 3.50
N GLN A 115 15.57 -10.45 4.16
CA GLN A 115 14.34 -10.83 4.87
C GLN A 115 14.02 -9.88 6.02
N ALA A 116 15.04 -9.48 6.81
CA ALA A 116 14.86 -8.53 7.89
C ALA A 116 14.50 -7.12 7.39
N GLU A 117 15.14 -6.65 6.33
CA GLU A 117 14.83 -5.36 5.70
C GLU A 117 13.42 -5.31 5.09
N THR A 118 12.97 -6.43 4.48
CA THR A 118 11.67 -6.52 3.81
C THR A 118 10.52 -6.64 4.80
N PHE A 119 10.64 -7.51 5.78
CA PHE A 119 9.51 -7.90 6.65
C PHE A 119 9.59 -7.30 8.06
N GLY A 120 10.73 -6.78 8.49
CA GLY A 120 10.92 -6.27 9.83
C GLY A 120 10.57 -7.31 10.91
N PHE A 121 10.33 -6.86 12.14
CA PHE A 121 9.75 -7.69 13.19
C PHE A 121 8.23 -7.82 13.08
N HIS A 122 7.59 -6.89 12.38
CA HIS A 122 6.15 -6.78 12.23
C HIS A 122 5.55 -7.67 11.13
N MET A 123 6.35 -8.12 10.18
CA MET A 123 5.98 -8.95 9.03
C MET A 123 5.08 -8.25 7.99
N VAL A 124 4.03 -7.55 8.42
CA VAL A 124 3.05 -6.87 7.57
C VAL A 124 2.84 -5.46 8.08
N GLU A 125 2.90 -4.48 7.18
CA GLU A 125 2.48 -3.11 7.47
C GLU A 125 0.97 -3.02 7.29
N MET A 126 0.23 -2.88 8.40
CA MET A 126 -1.22 -2.78 8.38
C MET A 126 -1.68 -1.40 7.89
N GLU A 127 -2.82 -1.39 7.23
CA GLU A 127 -3.51 -0.18 6.77
C GLU A 127 -4.87 -0.09 7.45
N PHE A 128 -5.12 1.05 8.08
CA PHE A 128 -6.41 1.40 8.66
C PHE A 128 -7.16 2.26 7.67
N ARG A 129 -8.46 2.08 7.55
CA ARG A 129 -9.27 2.85 6.60
C ARG A 129 -10.60 3.20 7.20
N GLN A 130 -10.99 4.46 7.05
CA GLN A 130 -12.32 4.94 7.40
C GLN A 130 -12.81 6.01 6.41
N HIS A 131 -14.10 6.23 6.36
CA HIS A 131 -14.74 7.22 5.50
C HIS A 131 -14.63 8.63 6.10
N SER A 132 -14.35 9.66 5.28
CA SER A 132 -14.20 11.04 5.71
C SER A 132 -15.38 11.56 6.55
N VAL A 133 -16.61 11.27 6.13
CA VAL A 133 -17.84 11.68 6.85
C VAL A 133 -17.91 11.08 8.27
N VAL A 134 -17.35 9.88 8.50
CA VAL A 134 -17.35 9.29 9.84
C VAL A 134 -16.46 10.10 10.79
N HIS A 135 -15.32 10.60 10.31
CA HIS A 135 -14.44 11.45 11.10
C HIS A 135 -15.10 12.78 11.46
N SER A 136 -15.69 13.46 10.46
CA SER A 136 -16.35 14.74 10.69
C SER A 136 -17.51 14.59 11.70
N ARG A 137 -18.34 13.54 11.56
CA ARG A 137 -19.42 13.26 12.51
C ARG A 137 -18.91 12.93 13.92
N ALA A 138 -17.81 12.21 14.04
CA ALA A 138 -17.22 11.92 15.34
C ALA A 138 -16.73 13.19 16.03
N LEU A 139 -16.15 14.14 15.29
CA LEU A 139 -15.75 15.43 15.84
C LEU A 139 -16.97 16.31 16.21
N GLU A 140 -18.02 16.30 15.41
CA GLU A 140 -19.28 16.99 15.72
C GLU A 140 -19.88 16.44 17.02
N ASP A 141 -19.98 15.12 17.14
CA ASP A 141 -20.48 14.42 18.32
C ASP A 141 -19.66 14.78 19.60
N ILE A 142 -18.32 14.79 19.49
CA ILE A 142 -17.45 15.19 20.59
C ILE A 142 -17.63 16.68 20.94
N ARG A 143 -17.82 17.58 19.96
CA ARG A 143 -18.08 19.01 20.21
C ARG A 143 -19.43 19.21 20.93
N GLU A 144 -20.44 18.43 20.58
CA GLU A 144 -21.77 18.52 21.17
C GLU A 144 -21.80 17.93 22.58
N HIS A 145 -21.30 16.72 22.78
CA HIS A 145 -21.44 15.97 24.03
C HIS A 145 -20.23 16.04 24.98
N GLY A 146 -19.08 16.52 24.49
CA GLY A 146 -17.80 16.46 25.22
C GLY A 146 -17.07 15.14 25.00
N LEU A 147 -15.74 15.16 25.12
CA LEU A 147 -14.88 13.99 24.85
C LEU A 147 -15.17 12.78 25.75
N HIS A 148 -15.62 13.02 26.97
CA HIS A 148 -15.94 11.99 27.95
C HIS A 148 -17.46 11.92 28.26
N GLY A 149 -18.29 12.48 27.40
CA GLY A 149 -19.74 12.49 27.59
C GLY A 149 -20.23 13.44 28.68
N GLU A 150 -19.52 14.53 28.91
CA GLU A 150 -19.84 15.51 29.99
C GLU A 150 -21.20 16.18 29.78
N ARG A 151 -21.70 16.21 28.53
CA ARG A 151 -22.97 16.85 28.16
C ARG A 151 -23.95 15.91 27.50
N GLY A 152 -23.62 14.61 27.41
CA GLY A 152 -24.45 13.58 26.81
C GLY A 152 -23.63 12.39 26.36
N GLU A 153 -24.26 11.25 26.08
CA GLU A 153 -23.56 10.04 25.67
C GLU A 153 -23.07 10.14 24.20
N LEU A 154 -21.80 9.80 23.97
CA LEU A 154 -21.23 9.75 22.64
C LEU A 154 -21.83 8.61 21.80
N GLN A 155 -21.95 8.82 20.51
CA GLN A 155 -22.41 7.79 19.57
C GLN A 155 -21.46 6.58 19.56
N PRO A 156 -21.97 5.36 19.38
CA PRO A 156 -21.14 4.15 19.30
C PRO A 156 -20.02 4.24 18.26
N MET A 157 -20.29 4.86 17.11
CA MET A 157 -19.30 5.04 16.04
C MET A 157 -18.15 5.99 16.46
N THR A 158 -18.42 6.99 17.28
CA THR A 158 -17.41 7.89 17.83
C THR A 158 -16.45 7.14 18.73
N HIS A 159 -16.99 6.27 19.60
CA HIS A 159 -16.18 5.37 20.42
C HIS A 159 -15.29 4.45 19.58
N GLU A 160 -15.87 3.83 18.53
CA GLU A 160 -15.14 2.94 17.62
C GLU A 160 -13.97 3.65 16.93
N VAL A 161 -14.17 4.90 16.49
CA VAL A 161 -13.11 5.71 15.87
C VAL A 161 -11.98 5.98 16.86
N LEU A 162 -12.29 6.43 18.09
CA LEU A 162 -11.29 6.67 19.13
C LEU A 162 -10.55 5.39 19.54
N ASP A 163 -11.25 4.28 19.67
CA ASP A 163 -10.69 2.98 20.01
C ASP A 163 -9.78 2.44 18.90
N THR A 164 -10.10 2.74 17.65
CA THR A 164 -9.21 2.42 16.51
C THR A 164 -7.85 3.11 16.67
N PHE A 165 -7.80 4.40 17.03
CA PHE A 165 -6.51 5.09 17.28
C PHE A 165 -5.79 4.52 18.50
N ARG A 166 -6.49 4.17 19.57
CA ARG A 166 -5.92 3.52 20.76
C ARG A 166 -5.31 2.16 20.42
N ALA A 167 -6.01 1.35 19.63
CA ALA A 167 -5.51 0.07 19.13
C ALA A 167 -4.24 0.25 18.27
N LEU A 168 -4.24 1.24 17.37
CA LEU A 168 -3.11 1.61 16.53
C LEU A 168 -1.88 1.98 17.37
N GLY A 169 -2.05 2.82 18.39
CA GLY A 169 -1.00 3.15 19.36
C GLY A 169 -0.46 1.93 20.08
N SER A 170 -1.34 1.01 20.52
CA SER A 170 -0.96 -0.25 21.16
C SER A 170 -0.15 -1.17 20.25
N ILE A 171 -0.52 -1.25 18.96
CA ILE A 171 0.23 -2.03 17.95
C ILE A 171 1.61 -1.43 17.71
N GLN A 172 1.71 -0.09 17.59
CA GLN A 172 3.00 0.58 17.39
C GLN A 172 3.95 0.38 18.60
N LYS A 173 3.45 0.48 19.82
CA LYS A 173 4.24 0.21 21.03
C LYS A 173 4.80 -1.22 21.07
N ARG A 174 4.10 -2.18 20.48
CA ARG A 174 4.50 -3.60 20.49
C ARG A 174 5.39 -4.01 19.33
N ASN A 175 5.11 -3.47 18.13
CA ASN A 175 5.66 -3.99 16.88
C ASN A 175 6.41 -2.92 16.07
N GLY A 176 6.53 -1.70 16.59
CA GLY A 176 7.16 -0.57 15.92
C GLY A 176 6.18 0.23 15.03
N ILE A 177 6.58 1.44 14.69
CA ILE A 177 5.75 2.41 13.93
C ILE A 177 5.29 1.82 12.59
N LYS A 178 6.18 1.13 11.87
CA LYS A 178 5.88 0.55 10.55
C LYS A 178 4.72 -0.45 10.56
N ALA A 179 4.48 -1.11 11.69
CA ALA A 179 3.41 -2.11 11.80
C ALA A 179 2.01 -1.53 11.56
N ALA A 180 1.77 -0.25 11.93
CA ALA A 180 0.44 0.32 11.96
C ALA A 180 0.47 1.85 11.83
N ARG A 181 1.12 2.40 10.79
CA ARG A 181 1.21 3.85 10.58
C ARG A 181 0.31 4.39 9.48
N ARG A 182 -0.12 3.55 8.54
CA ARG A 182 -0.90 3.99 7.38
C ARG A 182 -2.37 4.12 7.74
N TYR A 183 -2.91 5.33 7.57
CA TYR A 183 -4.32 5.63 7.80
C TYR A 183 -4.94 6.22 6.52
N ILE A 184 -5.80 5.48 5.88
CA ILE A 184 -6.43 5.83 4.59
C ILE A 184 -7.78 6.47 4.85
N ILE A 185 -8.03 7.61 4.22
CA ILE A 185 -9.33 8.29 4.25
C ILE A 185 -10.04 8.04 2.93
N SER A 186 -11.14 7.27 2.97
CA SER A 186 -12.01 7.10 1.81
C SER A 186 -12.82 8.38 1.55
N PHE A 187 -13.04 8.71 0.29
CA PHE A 187 -13.75 9.92 -0.14
C PHE A 187 -13.13 11.19 0.45
N THR A 188 -11.86 11.36 0.20
CA THR A 188 -11.15 12.59 0.59
C THR A 188 -11.52 13.72 -0.37
N LYS A 189 -12.21 14.74 0.12
CA LYS A 189 -12.67 15.88 -0.67
C LYS A 189 -11.92 17.17 -0.39
N SER A 190 -11.26 17.27 0.75
CA SER A 190 -10.53 18.47 1.16
C SER A 190 -9.45 18.15 2.18
N ALA A 191 -8.52 19.09 2.37
CA ALA A 191 -7.50 19.01 3.43
C ALA A 191 -8.11 19.02 4.84
N GLN A 192 -9.36 19.47 5.01
CA GLN A 192 -10.04 19.38 6.30
C GLN A 192 -10.23 17.92 6.74
N ASN A 193 -10.52 17.02 5.81
CA ASN A 193 -10.65 15.58 6.14
C ASN A 193 -9.35 15.01 6.74
N ILE A 194 -8.19 15.52 6.31
CA ILE A 194 -6.90 15.12 6.86
C ILE A 194 -6.71 15.70 8.27
N ARG A 195 -7.06 16.98 8.48
CA ARG A 195 -7.02 17.64 9.80
C ARG A 195 -7.92 16.92 10.81
N ASP A 196 -9.13 16.53 10.39
CA ASP A 196 -10.08 15.80 11.23
C ASP A 196 -9.47 14.50 11.79
N VAL A 197 -8.72 13.76 10.99
CA VAL A 197 -8.05 12.52 11.41
C VAL A 197 -6.94 12.81 12.42
N TYR A 198 -6.10 13.83 12.19
CA TYR A 198 -5.05 14.18 13.16
C TYR A 198 -5.65 14.69 14.48
N GLU A 199 -6.76 15.46 14.42
CA GLU A 199 -7.48 15.90 15.62
C GLU A 199 -8.03 14.72 16.42
N LEU A 200 -8.72 13.77 15.79
CA LEU A 200 -9.24 12.56 16.44
C LEU A 200 -8.12 11.68 17.00
N ASN A 201 -7.01 11.52 16.26
CA ASN A 201 -5.85 10.79 16.73
C ASN A 201 -5.31 11.42 18.03
N ARG A 202 -5.21 12.75 18.10
CA ARG A 202 -4.79 13.46 19.30
C ARG A 202 -5.79 13.31 20.46
N LEU A 203 -7.09 13.45 20.18
CA LEU A 203 -8.17 13.35 21.19
C LEU A 203 -8.31 11.96 21.81
N ALA A 204 -7.89 10.90 21.11
CA ALA A 204 -7.94 9.54 21.58
C ALA A 204 -7.01 9.26 22.79
N PHE A 205 -6.08 10.17 23.12
CA PHE A 205 -5.06 9.98 24.14
C PHE A 205 -4.99 11.15 25.13
N SER A 206 -4.76 10.83 26.41
CA SER A 206 -4.61 11.82 27.47
C SER A 206 -3.26 12.54 27.45
N HIS A 207 -2.22 11.89 26.89
CA HIS A 207 -0.87 12.45 26.86
C HIS A 207 -0.31 12.49 25.44
N PRO A 208 0.30 13.60 25.00
CA PRO A 208 0.87 13.75 23.64
C PRO A 208 1.89 12.65 23.26
N LYS A 209 2.68 12.15 24.24
CA LYS A 209 3.67 11.09 24.03
C LYS A 209 3.07 9.72 23.68
N ASP A 210 1.78 9.52 23.97
CA ASP A 210 1.08 8.27 23.68
C ASP A 210 0.41 8.28 22.30
N VAL A 211 0.30 9.46 21.67
CA VAL A 211 -0.31 9.63 20.34
C VAL A 211 0.53 8.89 19.30
N PRO A 212 -0.05 7.92 18.59
CA PRO A 212 0.70 7.18 17.57
C PRO A 212 1.07 8.07 16.38
N THR A 213 2.20 7.73 15.78
CA THR A 213 2.64 8.34 14.53
C THR A 213 1.85 7.76 13.37
N ILE A 214 1.12 8.59 12.64
CA ILE A 214 0.35 8.14 11.47
C ILE A 214 0.77 8.90 10.20
N ASP A 215 0.76 8.18 9.09
CA ASP A 215 0.81 8.73 7.73
C ASP A 215 -0.62 8.70 7.20
N VAL A 216 -1.23 9.87 7.08
CA VAL A 216 -2.59 9.98 6.55
C VAL A 216 -2.53 9.94 5.02
N ILE A 217 -3.26 9.02 4.42
CA ILE A 217 -3.26 8.74 2.98
C ILE A 217 -4.62 9.14 2.42
N PRO A 218 -4.71 10.22 1.63
CA PRO A 218 -5.94 10.57 0.95
C PRO A 218 -6.25 9.54 -0.14
N LEU A 219 -7.52 9.13 -0.23
CA LEU A 219 -8.03 8.28 -1.29
C LEU A 219 -9.04 9.07 -2.12
N PHE A 220 -8.70 9.28 -3.39
CA PHE A 220 -9.55 9.93 -4.38
C PHE A 220 -10.32 8.86 -5.16
N GLU A 221 -11.64 8.84 -5.05
CA GLU A 221 -12.48 7.73 -5.54
C GLU A 221 -13.49 8.15 -6.62
N GLN A 222 -14.00 9.39 -6.59
CA GLN A 222 -14.95 9.91 -7.56
C GLN A 222 -14.24 10.72 -8.65
N LEU A 223 -14.92 10.98 -9.77
CA LEU A 223 -14.37 11.78 -10.87
C LEU A 223 -13.98 13.18 -10.40
N GLU A 224 -14.84 13.83 -9.62
CA GLU A 224 -14.59 15.16 -9.03
C GLU A 224 -13.38 15.13 -8.08
N ASP A 225 -13.27 14.11 -7.23
CA ASP A 225 -12.13 13.96 -6.30
C ASP A 225 -10.80 13.82 -7.08
N LEU A 226 -10.81 13.05 -8.18
CA LEU A 226 -9.65 12.89 -9.05
C LEU A 226 -9.26 14.21 -9.72
N GLN A 227 -10.25 14.99 -10.17
CA GLN A 227 -10.01 16.30 -10.79
C GLN A 227 -9.41 17.31 -9.81
N ASN A 228 -9.89 17.35 -8.57
CA ASN A 228 -9.47 18.28 -7.53
C ASN A 228 -8.28 17.76 -6.68
N SER A 229 -7.74 16.60 -7.02
CA SER A 229 -6.72 15.91 -6.18
C SER A 229 -5.49 16.75 -5.90
N VAL A 230 -4.98 17.51 -6.87
CA VAL A 230 -3.80 18.35 -6.71
C VAL A 230 -4.07 19.51 -5.74
N ASP A 231 -5.24 20.16 -5.82
CA ASP A 231 -5.61 21.26 -4.92
C ASP A 231 -5.71 20.79 -3.47
N VAL A 232 -6.27 19.58 -3.26
CA VAL A 232 -6.33 18.96 -1.93
C VAL A 232 -4.94 18.65 -1.40
N LEU A 233 -4.04 18.12 -2.24
CA LEU A 233 -2.67 17.81 -1.85
C LEU A 233 -1.86 19.06 -1.55
N GLU A 234 -2.05 20.16 -2.32
CA GLU A 234 -1.42 21.45 -2.09
C GLU A 234 -1.78 22.04 -0.71
N GLU A 235 -3.03 21.88 -0.28
CA GLU A 235 -3.47 22.29 1.05
C GLU A 235 -3.05 21.28 2.14
N MET A 236 -2.95 20.00 1.81
CA MET A 236 -2.54 18.95 2.73
C MET A 236 -1.09 19.13 3.21
N ILE A 237 -0.16 19.49 2.32
CA ILE A 237 1.26 19.68 2.69
C ILE A 237 1.50 20.90 3.60
N LYS A 238 0.52 21.78 3.76
CA LYS A 238 0.56 22.92 4.70
C LYS A 238 0.20 22.52 6.13
N ILE A 239 -0.32 21.31 6.35
CA ILE A 239 -0.70 20.81 7.68
C ILE A 239 0.58 20.48 8.47
N PRO A 240 0.76 21.00 9.70
CA PRO A 240 1.99 20.81 10.47
C PRO A 240 2.39 19.36 10.70
N GLU A 241 1.43 18.48 10.97
CA GLU A 241 1.64 17.06 11.16
C GLU A 241 2.16 16.40 9.87
N VAL A 242 1.62 16.77 8.71
CA VAL A 242 2.08 16.28 7.41
C VAL A 242 3.50 16.76 7.14
N GLN A 243 3.82 18.03 7.40
CA GLN A 243 5.17 18.56 7.27
C GLN A 243 6.18 17.83 8.15
N ALA A 244 5.81 17.57 9.42
CA ALA A 244 6.64 16.81 10.33
C ALA A 244 6.89 15.38 9.83
N ARG A 245 5.87 14.76 9.25
CA ARG A 245 6.00 13.42 8.65
C ARG A 245 6.88 13.43 7.40
N LEU A 246 6.69 14.35 6.48
CA LEU A 246 7.54 14.52 5.29
C LEU A 246 9.01 14.68 5.69
N LYS A 247 9.29 15.56 6.65
CA LYS A 247 10.65 15.75 7.17
C LYS A 247 11.22 14.45 7.77
N ALA A 248 10.45 13.73 8.58
CA ALA A 248 10.90 12.50 9.25
C ALA A 248 11.10 11.32 8.28
N THR A 249 10.41 11.31 7.13
CA THR A 249 10.46 10.23 6.14
C THR A 249 11.39 10.53 4.95
N GLY A 250 12.01 11.71 4.91
CA GLY A 250 12.80 12.15 3.77
C GLY A 250 11.96 12.43 2.53
N GLY A 251 10.83 13.11 2.71
CA GLY A 251 9.92 13.53 1.62
C GLY A 251 8.94 12.46 1.13
N LYS A 252 8.83 11.30 1.79
CA LYS A 252 7.95 10.20 1.33
C LYS A 252 6.50 10.48 1.63
N MET A 253 5.64 10.34 0.61
CA MET A 253 4.19 10.47 0.71
C MET A 253 3.49 9.37 -0.10
N GLU A 254 2.36 8.89 0.42
CA GLU A 254 1.47 7.97 -0.30
C GLU A 254 0.14 8.67 -0.62
N VAL A 255 -0.38 8.44 -1.83
CA VAL A 255 -1.71 8.87 -2.28
C VAL A 255 -2.41 7.67 -2.88
N MET A 256 -3.64 7.39 -2.47
CA MET A 256 -4.41 6.27 -2.97
C MET A 256 -5.42 6.71 -4.03
N LEU A 257 -5.58 5.88 -5.06
CA LEU A 257 -6.51 6.10 -6.17
C LEU A 257 -7.55 5.00 -6.22
N GLY A 258 -8.82 5.37 -6.31
CA GLY A 258 -9.96 4.46 -6.34
C GLY A 258 -10.39 4.13 -7.76
N TYR A 259 -10.15 2.90 -8.19
CA TYR A 259 -10.49 2.43 -9.53
C TYR A 259 -11.94 1.99 -9.67
N SER A 260 -12.47 1.37 -8.63
CA SER A 260 -13.78 0.76 -8.67
C SER A 260 -14.90 1.78 -8.52
N ASP A 261 -14.75 2.67 -7.55
CA ASP A 261 -15.76 3.69 -7.28
C ASP A 261 -15.83 4.69 -8.44
N SER A 262 -14.69 5.09 -9.00
CA SER A 262 -14.66 5.93 -10.21
C SER A 262 -15.29 5.24 -11.43
N SER A 263 -15.10 3.92 -11.61
CA SER A 263 -15.76 3.19 -12.70
C SER A 263 -17.26 3.08 -12.52
N LYS A 264 -17.75 3.02 -11.28
CA LYS A 264 -19.20 3.06 -11.00
C LYS A 264 -19.78 4.45 -11.24
N ASP A 265 -19.02 5.49 -10.94
CA ASP A 265 -19.41 6.90 -11.05
C ASP A 265 -19.42 7.39 -12.51
N ALA A 266 -18.34 7.17 -13.23
CA ALA A 266 -18.09 7.74 -14.56
C ALA A 266 -18.20 6.74 -15.73
N GLY A 267 -18.34 5.45 -15.45
CA GLY A 267 -18.19 4.38 -16.43
C GLY A 267 -16.72 3.94 -16.60
N PRO A 268 -16.49 2.75 -17.16
CA PRO A 268 -15.16 2.14 -17.20
C PRO A 268 -14.14 2.90 -18.07
N THR A 269 -14.57 3.44 -19.20
CA THR A 269 -13.70 4.19 -20.13
C THR A 269 -13.25 5.51 -19.49
N SER A 270 -14.19 6.31 -19.06
CA SER A 270 -13.94 7.63 -18.44
C SER A 270 -13.14 7.51 -17.16
N ALA A 271 -13.46 6.52 -16.30
CA ALA A 271 -12.68 6.27 -15.10
C ALA A 271 -11.21 5.93 -15.40
N THR A 272 -10.95 5.14 -16.44
CA THR A 272 -9.57 4.79 -16.83
C THR A 272 -8.79 6.01 -17.31
N LEU A 273 -9.40 6.85 -18.14
CA LEU A 273 -8.77 8.07 -18.67
C LEU A 273 -8.57 9.13 -17.57
N ALA A 274 -9.58 9.33 -16.71
CA ALA A 274 -9.52 10.25 -15.58
C ALA A 274 -8.44 9.83 -14.55
N LEU A 275 -8.32 8.55 -14.24
CA LEU A 275 -7.28 8.02 -13.37
C LEU A 275 -5.88 8.23 -13.96
N HIS A 276 -5.69 7.98 -15.25
CA HIS A 276 -4.41 8.22 -15.92
C HIS A 276 -4.02 9.71 -15.85
N SER A 277 -4.95 10.60 -16.18
CA SER A 277 -4.75 12.04 -16.09
C SER A 277 -4.47 12.54 -14.67
N ALA A 278 -5.20 12.03 -13.66
CA ALA A 278 -4.98 12.39 -12.26
C ALA A 278 -3.58 11.95 -11.79
N GLN A 279 -3.16 10.73 -12.12
CA GLN A 279 -1.82 10.24 -11.80
C GLN A 279 -0.72 11.12 -12.39
N GLU A 280 -0.86 11.53 -13.65
CA GLU A 280 0.10 12.41 -14.30
C GLU A 280 0.20 13.76 -13.58
N ARG A 281 -0.94 14.39 -13.25
CA ARG A 281 -0.96 15.67 -12.51
C ARG A 281 -0.38 15.54 -11.10
N ILE A 282 -0.74 14.49 -10.37
CA ILE A 282 -0.21 14.24 -9.02
C ILE A 282 1.30 13.97 -9.06
N ALA A 283 1.79 13.23 -10.06
CA ALA A 283 3.22 12.95 -10.22
C ALA A 283 4.01 14.23 -10.51
N LYS A 284 3.52 15.10 -11.42
CA LYS A 284 4.13 16.41 -11.72
C LYS A 284 4.13 17.33 -10.50
N TRP A 285 3.03 17.37 -9.77
CA TRP A 285 2.92 18.13 -8.52
C TRP A 285 3.94 17.64 -7.48
N ALA A 286 4.04 16.35 -7.27
CA ALA A 286 4.98 15.78 -6.31
C ALA A 286 6.45 16.09 -6.67
N GLU A 287 6.77 16.04 -7.97
CA GLU A 287 8.11 16.40 -8.46
C GLU A 287 8.44 17.88 -8.19
N SER A 288 7.48 18.78 -8.40
CA SER A 288 7.68 20.22 -8.14
C SER A 288 7.83 20.58 -6.65
N HIS A 289 7.51 19.65 -5.74
CA HIS A 289 7.61 19.82 -4.29
C HIS A 289 8.68 18.90 -3.64
N ASP A 290 9.56 18.27 -4.44
CA ASP A 290 10.57 17.31 -3.95
C ASP A 290 9.98 16.17 -3.10
N ILE A 291 8.74 15.76 -3.45
CA ILE A 291 8.03 14.67 -2.76
C ILE A 291 8.35 13.34 -3.43
N ASP A 292 8.85 12.38 -2.64
CA ASP A 292 9.03 11.00 -3.02
C ASP A 292 7.70 10.25 -2.96
N LEU A 293 6.90 10.40 -4.04
CA LEU A 293 5.54 9.92 -4.15
C LEU A 293 5.47 8.41 -4.33
N THR A 294 4.53 7.77 -3.63
CA THR A 294 4.06 6.43 -3.94
C THR A 294 2.57 6.48 -4.25
N LEU A 295 2.18 6.19 -5.47
CA LEU A 295 0.78 5.99 -5.80
C LEU A 295 0.33 4.59 -5.37
N PHE A 296 -0.75 4.55 -4.62
CA PHE A 296 -1.36 3.32 -4.15
C PHE A 296 -2.62 3.03 -4.99
N HIS A 297 -2.51 2.04 -5.87
CA HIS A 297 -3.59 1.65 -6.76
C HIS A 297 -4.60 0.80 -6.01
N GLY A 298 -5.73 1.42 -5.65
CA GLY A 298 -6.91 0.75 -5.14
C GLY A 298 -7.54 -0.05 -6.27
N ARG A 299 -7.46 -1.35 -6.18
CA ARG A 299 -7.79 -2.25 -7.23
C ARG A 299 -9.27 -2.25 -7.60
N GLY A 300 -9.59 -2.10 -8.84
CA GLY A 300 -10.96 -2.17 -9.33
C GLY A 300 -11.14 -2.15 -10.82
N GLY A 301 -10.13 -1.83 -11.59
CA GLY A 301 -10.19 -1.75 -13.04
C GLY A 301 -9.31 -2.80 -13.73
N ALA A 302 -8.87 -2.50 -14.95
CA ALA A 302 -8.03 -3.34 -15.79
C ALA A 302 -6.71 -3.79 -15.14
N VAL A 303 -6.21 -3.06 -14.12
CA VAL A 303 -5.03 -3.49 -13.37
C VAL A 303 -5.36 -4.71 -12.52
N GLY A 304 -5.53 -5.84 -13.17
CA GLY A 304 -5.56 -7.15 -12.52
C GLY A 304 -6.92 -7.74 -12.18
N ARG A 305 -8.04 -7.20 -12.64
CA ARG A 305 -9.34 -7.89 -12.62
C ARG A 305 -9.64 -8.46 -13.99
N GLY A 306 -9.38 -9.76 -14.19
CA GLY A 306 -9.76 -10.48 -15.42
C GLY A 306 -9.25 -9.89 -16.74
N GLY A 307 -8.57 -8.76 -16.65
CA GLY A 307 -7.95 -8.05 -17.75
C GLY A 307 -6.59 -8.65 -18.09
N GLY A 308 -5.81 -7.92 -18.84
CA GLY A 308 -4.49 -8.34 -19.30
C GLY A 308 -3.46 -8.56 -18.17
N PRO A 309 -2.26 -8.98 -18.53
CA PRO A 309 -1.16 -9.21 -17.59
C PRO A 309 -0.82 -7.95 -16.79
N ALA A 310 -0.63 -8.09 -15.47
CA ALA A 310 -0.33 -6.98 -14.56
C ALA A 310 0.88 -6.15 -15.00
N ASN A 311 1.91 -6.77 -15.59
CA ASN A 311 3.08 -6.08 -16.11
C ASN A 311 2.75 -5.09 -17.25
N ARG A 312 1.82 -5.41 -18.15
CA ARG A 312 1.36 -4.47 -19.18
C ARG A 312 0.67 -3.25 -18.57
N ALA A 313 -0.15 -3.48 -17.57
CA ALA A 313 -0.83 -2.41 -16.84
C ALA A 313 0.16 -1.47 -16.13
N VAL A 314 1.26 -1.99 -15.58
CA VAL A 314 2.33 -1.16 -15.01
C VAL A 314 3.02 -0.32 -16.09
N LEU A 315 3.33 -0.91 -17.24
CA LEU A 315 3.98 -0.21 -18.36
C LEU A 315 3.08 0.83 -19.04
N ALA A 316 1.78 0.78 -18.82
CA ALA A 316 0.80 1.73 -19.30
C ALA A 316 0.57 2.93 -18.37
N GLN A 317 1.20 2.96 -17.19
CA GLN A 317 1.06 4.07 -16.26
C GLN A 317 1.72 5.36 -16.78
N PRO A 318 1.22 6.56 -16.39
CA PRO A 318 1.79 7.82 -16.82
C PRO A 318 3.22 8.00 -16.30
N VAL A 319 3.97 8.85 -17.00
CA VAL A 319 5.36 9.16 -16.65
C VAL A 319 5.44 9.78 -15.25
N GLY A 320 6.47 9.38 -14.49
CA GLY A 320 6.71 9.85 -13.12
C GLY A 320 5.81 9.24 -12.05
N SER A 321 4.76 8.47 -12.43
CA SER A 321 3.82 7.89 -11.46
C SER A 321 4.34 6.61 -10.77
N VAL A 322 5.33 5.94 -11.34
CA VAL A 322 5.87 4.67 -10.81
C VAL A 322 7.22 4.84 -10.11
N LYS A 323 8.18 5.57 -10.69
CA LYS A 323 9.52 5.86 -10.10
C LYS A 323 10.14 4.66 -9.33
N CYS A 324 10.26 3.51 -9.99
CA CYS A 324 10.76 2.25 -9.40
C CYS A 324 9.96 1.73 -8.20
N ARG A 325 8.74 2.20 -7.97
CA ARG A 325 7.81 1.73 -6.94
C ARG A 325 6.41 1.61 -7.49
N PHE A 326 5.79 0.48 -7.22
CA PHE A 326 4.40 0.22 -7.61
C PHE A 326 3.66 -0.45 -6.45
N LYS A 327 2.66 0.23 -5.90
CA LYS A 327 1.85 -0.29 -4.80
C LYS A 327 0.42 -0.52 -5.27
N LEU A 328 -0.05 -1.74 -5.12
CA LEU A 328 -1.43 -2.09 -5.47
C LEU A 328 -2.09 -2.94 -4.40
N THR A 329 -3.42 -2.85 -4.28
CA THR A 329 -4.22 -3.75 -3.46
C THR A 329 -4.59 -4.99 -4.27
N GLU A 330 -4.15 -6.16 -3.84
CA GLU A 330 -4.67 -7.43 -4.38
C GLU A 330 -6.05 -7.74 -3.80
N GLN A 331 -6.97 -8.19 -4.63
CA GLN A 331 -8.29 -8.63 -4.18
C GLN A 331 -8.20 -10.02 -3.55
N GLY A 332 -8.97 -10.26 -2.50
CA GLY A 332 -8.94 -11.52 -1.76
C GLY A 332 -9.13 -12.76 -2.65
N GLU A 333 -10.01 -12.67 -3.65
CA GLU A 333 -10.33 -13.75 -4.57
C GLU A 333 -9.16 -14.17 -5.49
N VAL A 334 -8.15 -13.33 -5.68
CA VAL A 334 -6.99 -13.65 -6.53
C VAL A 334 -5.71 -13.94 -5.75
N ILE A 335 -5.69 -13.66 -4.45
CA ILE A 335 -4.48 -13.86 -3.62
C ILE A 335 -4.04 -15.31 -3.67
N PHE A 336 -4.96 -16.26 -3.48
CA PHE A 336 -4.62 -17.67 -3.53
C PHE A 336 -4.11 -18.12 -4.90
N ALA A 337 -4.77 -17.65 -5.97
CA ALA A 337 -4.38 -17.98 -7.34
C ALA A 337 -2.98 -17.47 -7.72
N ARG A 338 -2.57 -16.31 -7.18
CA ARG A 338 -1.28 -15.69 -7.49
C ARG A 338 -0.16 -16.05 -6.53
N TYR A 339 -0.47 -16.27 -5.26
CA TYR A 339 0.52 -16.41 -4.20
C TYR A 339 0.43 -17.74 -3.45
N GLY A 340 -0.57 -18.56 -3.70
CA GLY A 340 -0.76 -19.86 -3.03
C GLY A 340 0.25 -20.95 -3.46
N ASN A 341 0.91 -20.77 -4.61
CA ASN A 341 2.01 -21.61 -5.07
C ASN A 341 3.30 -20.77 -5.20
N PRO A 342 4.42 -21.17 -4.55
CA PRO A 342 5.67 -20.39 -4.58
C PRO A 342 6.20 -20.11 -5.99
N ALA A 343 6.13 -21.05 -6.92
CA ALA A 343 6.62 -20.85 -8.28
C ALA A 343 5.77 -19.81 -9.05
N LEU A 344 4.45 -19.85 -8.87
CA LEU A 344 3.56 -18.83 -9.45
C LEU A 344 3.77 -17.47 -8.80
N ALA A 345 3.96 -17.43 -7.49
CA ALA A 345 4.22 -16.20 -6.74
C ALA A 345 5.54 -15.53 -7.20
N ILE A 346 6.62 -16.29 -7.31
CA ILE A 346 7.91 -15.80 -7.80
C ILE A 346 7.75 -15.20 -9.20
N ARG A 347 7.17 -15.95 -10.14
CA ARG A 347 6.94 -15.46 -11.50
C ARG A 347 6.11 -14.18 -11.55
N HIS A 348 5.05 -14.11 -10.74
CA HIS A 348 4.19 -12.93 -10.67
C HIS A 348 4.96 -11.72 -10.13
N VAL A 349 5.68 -11.88 -9.01
CA VAL A 349 6.49 -10.81 -8.40
C VAL A 349 7.59 -10.35 -9.35
N GLU A 350 8.35 -11.27 -9.97
CA GLU A 350 9.38 -10.93 -10.95
C GLU A 350 8.82 -10.15 -12.14
N SER A 351 7.67 -10.58 -12.68
CA SER A 351 7.01 -9.92 -13.81
C SER A 351 6.59 -8.48 -13.48
N VAL A 352 6.02 -8.27 -12.29
CA VAL A 352 5.60 -6.93 -11.83
C VAL A 352 6.83 -6.06 -11.49
N ALA A 353 7.83 -6.62 -10.82
CA ALA A 353 9.07 -5.91 -10.49
C ALA A 353 9.82 -5.47 -11.74
N ALA A 354 9.96 -6.36 -12.73
CA ALA A 354 10.60 -6.03 -14.01
C ALA A 354 9.85 -4.89 -14.73
N ALA A 355 8.53 -4.93 -14.79
CA ALA A 355 7.73 -3.87 -15.38
C ALA A 355 7.86 -2.54 -14.62
N THR A 356 7.92 -2.60 -13.28
CA THR A 356 8.12 -1.43 -12.42
C THR A 356 9.46 -0.74 -12.69
N LEU A 357 10.53 -1.53 -12.86
CA LEU A 357 11.85 -1.00 -13.24
C LEU A 357 11.85 -0.43 -14.67
N LEU A 358 11.27 -1.17 -15.62
CA LEU A 358 11.21 -0.76 -17.03
C LEU A 358 10.39 0.50 -17.24
N GLN A 359 9.33 0.72 -16.45
CA GLN A 359 8.48 1.92 -16.55
C GLN A 359 9.28 3.20 -16.32
N SER A 360 10.31 3.15 -15.48
CA SER A 360 11.20 4.29 -15.21
C SER A 360 12.38 4.40 -16.20
N ALA A 361 12.40 3.60 -17.26
CA ALA A 361 13.43 3.71 -18.31
C ALA A 361 13.13 4.92 -19.21
N PRO A 362 14.12 5.79 -19.52
CA PRO A 362 13.89 7.02 -20.32
C PRO A 362 13.23 6.79 -21.66
N SER A 363 13.49 5.65 -22.31
CA SER A 363 12.86 5.29 -23.61
C SER A 363 11.37 4.96 -23.46
N VAL A 364 10.98 4.33 -22.34
CA VAL A 364 9.57 4.01 -22.04
C VAL A 364 8.83 5.27 -21.65
N GLU A 365 9.42 6.11 -20.80
CA GLU A 365 8.86 7.39 -20.41
C GLU A 365 8.62 8.29 -21.63
N LYS A 366 9.62 8.43 -22.50
CA LYS A 366 9.49 9.20 -23.75
C LYS A 366 8.35 8.68 -24.62
N ARG A 367 8.30 7.37 -24.86
CA ARG A 367 7.22 6.76 -25.65
C ARG A 367 5.85 7.06 -25.06
N ASN A 368 5.68 6.87 -23.75
CA ASN A 368 4.40 7.08 -23.10
C ASN A 368 3.97 8.55 -23.17
N THR A 369 4.91 9.50 -22.99
CA THR A 369 4.64 10.93 -23.16
C THR A 369 4.21 11.25 -24.59
N ASP A 370 4.98 10.81 -25.59
CA ASP A 370 4.71 11.08 -27.00
C ASP A 370 3.35 10.51 -27.43
N MET A 371 3.02 9.28 -27.00
CA MET A 371 1.76 8.62 -27.38
C MET A 371 0.56 9.23 -26.64
N THR A 372 0.69 9.60 -25.39
CA THR A 372 -0.37 10.30 -24.65
C THR A 372 -0.69 11.65 -25.31
N ALA A 373 0.32 12.40 -25.70
CA ALA A 373 0.13 13.67 -26.44
C ALA A 373 -0.49 13.45 -27.83
N LYS A 374 -0.01 12.44 -28.59
CA LYS A 374 -0.51 12.11 -29.92
C LYS A 374 -2.01 11.78 -29.94
N TYR A 375 -2.47 11.05 -28.93
CA TYR A 375 -3.85 10.55 -28.88
C TYR A 375 -4.76 11.31 -27.89
N ALA A 376 -4.34 12.47 -27.39
CA ALA A 376 -5.11 13.24 -26.41
C ALA A 376 -6.50 13.66 -26.92
N ASP A 377 -6.60 14.14 -28.17
CA ASP A 377 -7.90 14.53 -28.76
C ASP A 377 -8.84 13.32 -28.93
N MET A 378 -8.30 12.19 -29.38
CA MET A 378 -9.06 10.93 -29.42
C MET A 378 -9.55 10.51 -28.03
N ALA A 379 -8.67 10.55 -27.03
CA ALA A 379 -9.02 10.19 -25.66
C ALA A 379 -10.16 11.06 -25.10
N ASN A 380 -10.08 12.38 -25.29
CA ASN A 380 -11.12 13.31 -24.85
C ASN A 380 -12.49 13.03 -25.50
N LYS A 381 -12.50 12.76 -26.81
CA LYS A 381 -13.73 12.43 -27.52
C LYS A 381 -14.32 11.09 -27.10
N LEU A 382 -13.47 10.09 -26.87
CA LEU A 382 -13.91 8.79 -26.36
C LEU A 382 -14.44 8.90 -24.91
N ASP A 383 -13.78 9.71 -24.08
CA ASP A 383 -14.22 9.98 -22.72
C ASP A 383 -15.62 10.59 -22.70
N GLU A 384 -15.82 11.71 -23.37
CA GLU A 384 -17.11 12.42 -23.42
C GLU A 384 -18.24 11.52 -23.92
N ALA A 385 -18.03 10.81 -25.02
CA ALA A 385 -19.06 9.95 -25.61
C ALA A 385 -19.39 8.72 -24.74
N ALA A 386 -18.35 8.09 -24.14
CA ALA A 386 -18.55 6.94 -23.27
C ALA A 386 -19.23 7.33 -21.94
N HIS A 387 -18.82 8.46 -21.37
CA HIS A 387 -19.38 9.00 -20.12
C HIS A 387 -20.87 9.32 -20.31
N ASN A 388 -21.22 10.10 -21.34
CA ASN A 388 -22.60 10.47 -21.62
C ASN A 388 -23.45 9.20 -21.80
N ARG A 389 -22.98 8.23 -22.58
CA ARG A 389 -23.70 6.96 -22.79
C ARG A 389 -23.91 6.17 -21.51
N PHE A 390 -22.93 6.19 -20.62
CA PHE A 390 -23.02 5.52 -19.32
C PHE A 390 -24.03 6.22 -18.40
N LEU A 391 -24.00 7.55 -18.31
CA LEU A 391 -24.94 8.35 -17.54
C LEU A 391 -26.38 8.21 -18.06
N ASP A 392 -26.58 8.15 -19.37
CA ASP A 392 -27.92 7.91 -19.96
C ASP A 392 -28.56 6.62 -19.43
N LEU A 393 -27.75 5.56 -19.28
CA LEU A 393 -28.23 4.31 -18.70
C LEU A 393 -28.57 4.47 -17.20
N LEU A 394 -27.65 5.05 -16.43
CA LEU A 394 -27.81 5.18 -14.98
C LEU A 394 -28.99 6.08 -14.60
N ASN A 395 -29.24 7.13 -15.41
CA ASN A 395 -30.29 8.10 -15.19
C ASN A 395 -31.64 7.65 -15.79
N THR A 396 -31.71 6.47 -16.38
CA THR A 396 -33.00 5.90 -16.86
C THR A 396 -33.93 5.68 -15.67
N ASP A 397 -35.14 6.18 -15.77
CA ASP A 397 -36.15 6.03 -14.73
C ASP A 397 -36.35 4.56 -14.34
N GLY A 398 -36.26 4.28 -13.04
CA GLY A 398 -36.39 2.93 -12.50
C GLY A 398 -35.18 2.02 -12.66
N PHE A 399 -34.02 2.52 -13.14
CA PHE A 399 -32.82 1.71 -13.33
C PHE A 399 -32.32 1.05 -12.05
N ALA A 400 -32.19 1.80 -10.95
CA ALA A 400 -31.66 1.25 -9.70
C ALA A 400 -32.55 0.15 -9.07
N PRO A 401 -33.88 0.33 -8.97
CA PRO A 401 -34.81 -0.74 -8.57
C PRO A 401 -34.78 -1.94 -9.52
N TRP A 402 -34.75 -1.69 -10.82
CA TRP A 402 -34.65 -2.75 -11.82
C TRP A 402 -33.37 -3.56 -11.64
N PHE A 403 -32.22 -2.90 -11.55
CA PHE A 403 -30.92 -3.54 -11.32
C PHE A 403 -30.92 -4.44 -10.08
N SER A 404 -31.48 -3.93 -8.97
CA SER A 404 -31.55 -4.71 -7.73
C SER A 404 -32.48 -5.92 -7.81
N THR A 405 -33.44 -5.91 -8.73
CA THR A 405 -34.40 -7.00 -8.93
C THR A 405 -33.93 -8.06 -9.90
N VAL A 406 -33.25 -7.63 -11.00
CA VAL A 406 -32.84 -8.57 -12.07
C VAL A 406 -31.45 -9.15 -11.86
N THR A 407 -30.69 -8.66 -10.87
CA THR A 407 -29.37 -9.18 -10.52
C THR A 407 -29.37 -9.75 -9.11
N PRO A 408 -28.46 -10.67 -8.76
CA PRO A 408 -28.35 -11.23 -7.42
C PRO A 408 -27.69 -10.26 -6.42
N LEU A 409 -28.03 -8.96 -6.49
CA LEU A 409 -27.46 -7.92 -5.64
C LEU A 409 -27.68 -8.18 -4.14
N THR A 410 -28.87 -8.68 -3.79
CA THR A 410 -29.23 -8.97 -2.40
C THR A 410 -28.40 -10.12 -1.85
N GLU A 411 -28.25 -11.19 -2.61
CA GLU A 411 -27.50 -12.38 -2.25
C GLU A 411 -26.00 -12.09 -2.17
N ILE A 412 -25.46 -11.32 -3.10
CA ILE A 412 -24.08 -10.84 -3.06
C ILE A 412 -23.83 -9.98 -1.82
N GLY A 413 -24.84 -9.20 -1.41
CA GLY A 413 -24.78 -8.41 -0.18
C GLY A 413 -24.63 -9.24 1.09
N LEU A 414 -24.92 -10.54 1.07
CA LEU A 414 -24.77 -11.48 2.19
C LEU A 414 -23.40 -12.18 2.19
N LEU A 415 -22.65 -12.14 1.09
CA LEU A 415 -21.36 -12.79 1.00
C LEU A 415 -20.29 -12.00 1.78
N PRO A 416 -19.45 -12.66 2.60
CA PRO A 416 -18.33 -12.02 3.29
C PRO A 416 -17.17 -11.75 2.33
N ILE A 417 -17.43 -11.01 1.25
CA ILE A 417 -16.45 -10.66 0.23
C ILE A 417 -15.82 -9.31 0.59
N GLY A 418 -14.52 -9.32 0.80
CA GLY A 418 -13.75 -8.12 1.09
C GLY A 418 -13.74 -7.73 2.57
N SER A 419 -13.02 -6.67 2.89
CA SER A 419 -12.79 -6.15 4.25
C SER A 419 -13.92 -5.25 4.77
N ARG A 420 -15.02 -5.06 4.03
CA ARG A 420 -16.12 -4.14 4.35
C ARG A 420 -17.48 -4.80 4.19
N PRO A 421 -18.50 -4.39 4.98
CA PRO A 421 -19.87 -4.81 4.74
C PRO A 421 -20.29 -4.50 3.30
N ALA A 422 -21.02 -5.41 2.67
CA ALA A 422 -21.42 -5.28 1.27
C ALA A 422 -22.48 -4.19 1.01
N LYS A 423 -23.18 -3.73 2.05
CA LYS A 423 -24.24 -2.70 1.97
C LYS A 423 -23.91 -1.51 2.85
N ARG A 424 -24.22 -0.30 2.38
CA ARG A 424 -24.23 0.94 3.18
C ARG A 424 -25.57 1.19 3.89
N GLY A 425 -26.63 0.43 3.55
CA GLY A 425 -27.99 0.54 4.10
C GLY A 425 -28.88 -0.65 3.76
N LEU A 426 -30.14 -0.64 4.21
CA LEU A 426 -31.09 -1.74 4.09
C LEU A 426 -31.78 -1.88 2.71
N GLY A 427 -31.46 -1.04 1.73
CA GLY A 427 -32.00 -1.13 0.36
C GLY A 427 -31.33 -0.13 -0.56
N ALA A 428 -31.10 -0.51 -1.82
CA ALA A 428 -30.61 0.39 -2.85
C ALA A 428 -31.76 1.25 -3.35
N LYS A 429 -31.94 2.44 -2.78
CA LYS A 429 -32.87 3.46 -3.30
C LYS A 429 -32.21 4.30 -4.39
N SER A 430 -30.87 4.41 -4.35
CA SER A 430 -30.05 5.07 -5.34
C SER A 430 -28.79 4.25 -5.65
N LEU A 431 -28.08 4.59 -6.70
CA LEU A 431 -26.80 3.99 -7.04
C LEU A 431 -25.69 4.34 -6.03
N ASP A 432 -25.85 5.45 -5.30
CA ASP A 432 -24.92 5.87 -4.25
C ASP A 432 -24.91 4.93 -3.04
N ASP A 433 -26.04 4.25 -2.80
CA ASP A 433 -26.16 3.24 -1.75
C ASP A 433 -25.39 1.95 -2.08
N LEU A 434 -25.04 1.75 -3.36
CA LEU A 434 -24.35 0.56 -3.84
C LEU A 434 -22.86 0.67 -3.68
N ARG A 435 -22.26 -0.32 -3.02
CA ARG A 435 -20.81 -0.49 -3.05
C ARG A 435 -20.36 -1.10 -4.37
N THR A 436 -19.16 -0.79 -4.79
CA THR A 436 -18.65 -1.18 -6.10
C THR A 436 -18.48 -2.68 -6.26
N ILE A 437 -18.08 -3.41 -5.20
CA ILE A 437 -17.97 -4.87 -5.29
C ILE A 437 -19.32 -5.50 -5.62
N PRO A 438 -20.41 -5.25 -4.89
CA PRO A 438 -21.75 -5.72 -5.27
C PRO A 438 -22.19 -5.26 -6.66
N TRP A 439 -21.89 -4.02 -7.05
CA TRP A 439 -22.17 -3.52 -8.40
C TRP A 439 -21.54 -4.38 -9.48
N ILE A 440 -20.22 -4.59 -9.43
CA ILE A 440 -19.50 -5.35 -10.44
C ILE A 440 -19.89 -6.83 -10.43
N PHE A 441 -19.96 -7.44 -9.25
CA PHE A 441 -20.29 -8.87 -9.13
C PHE A 441 -21.71 -9.18 -9.55
N SER A 442 -22.67 -8.29 -9.30
CA SER A 442 -24.05 -8.48 -9.73
C SER A 442 -24.15 -8.59 -11.25
N TRP A 443 -23.46 -7.73 -11.98
CA TRP A 443 -23.38 -7.83 -13.43
C TRP A 443 -22.67 -9.09 -13.90
N ALA A 444 -21.52 -9.42 -13.28
CA ALA A 444 -20.77 -10.62 -13.62
C ALA A 444 -21.56 -11.91 -13.39
N GLN A 445 -22.30 -12.01 -12.30
CA GLN A 445 -23.18 -13.16 -12.02
C GLN A 445 -24.36 -13.24 -12.99
N ALA A 446 -24.87 -12.10 -13.42
CA ALA A 446 -25.88 -12.03 -14.48
C ALA A 446 -25.28 -12.31 -15.89
N ARG A 447 -23.96 -12.55 -16.00
CA ARG A 447 -23.21 -12.75 -17.25
C ARG A 447 -23.30 -11.56 -18.22
N ILE A 448 -23.39 -10.36 -17.68
CA ILE A 448 -23.43 -9.11 -18.43
C ILE A 448 -22.15 -8.33 -18.11
N ASN A 449 -21.32 -8.02 -19.10
CA ASN A 449 -20.08 -7.28 -18.95
C ASN A 449 -20.27 -5.76 -19.01
N LEU A 450 -21.41 -5.24 -18.55
CA LEU A 450 -21.73 -3.83 -18.57
C LEU A 450 -20.68 -2.98 -17.86
N ALA A 451 -20.26 -3.42 -16.67
CA ALA A 451 -19.27 -2.71 -15.87
C ALA A 451 -17.85 -2.67 -16.50
N ALA A 452 -17.58 -3.44 -17.54
CA ALA A 452 -16.28 -3.47 -18.22
C ALA A 452 -16.25 -2.68 -19.54
N TRP A 453 -17.36 -2.68 -20.29
CA TRP A 453 -17.33 -2.25 -21.70
C TRP A 453 -18.39 -1.22 -22.09
N TYR A 454 -19.38 -0.98 -21.23
CA TYR A 454 -20.52 -0.14 -21.61
C TYR A 454 -20.07 1.30 -21.89
N GLY A 455 -20.54 1.83 -23.00
CA GLY A 455 -20.20 3.16 -23.51
C GLY A 455 -19.05 3.17 -24.53
N LEU A 456 -18.09 2.24 -24.44
CA LEU A 456 -16.92 2.23 -25.32
C LEU A 456 -17.29 2.03 -26.80
N GLY A 457 -18.19 1.08 -27.11
CA GLY A 457 -18.62 0.85 -28.48
C GLY A 457 -19.25 2.09 -29.11
N THR A 458 -20.14 2.76 -28.38
CA THR A 458 -20.74 4.02 -28.80
C THR A 458 -19.69 5.11 -29.03
N ALA A 459 -18.71 5.20 -28.12
CA ALA A 459 -17.62 6.18 -28.25
C ALA A 459 -16.76 5.93 -29.49
N CYS A 460 -16.39 4.69 -29.76
CA CYS A 460 -15.63 4.32 -30.98
C CYS A 460 -16.43 4.60 -32.25
N GLU A 461 -17.73 4.32 -32.25
CA GLU A 461 -18.63 4.58 -33.37
C GLU A 461 -18.76 6.08 -33.66
N GLN A 462 -18.98 6.89 -32.61
CA GLN A 462 -19.06 8.35 -32.74
C GLN A 462 -17.72 8.98 -33.14
N PHE A 463 -16.60 8.45 -32.69
CA PHE A 463 -15.28 8.91 -33.15
C PHE A 463 -15.05 8.67 -34.65
N GLY A 464 -15.50 7.56 -35.19
CA GLY A 464 -15.62 7.25 -36.59
C GLY A 464 -14.32 6.98 -37.36
N ASP A 465 -13.13 7.32 -36.83
CA ASP A 465 -11.84 7.04 -37.46
C ASP A 465 -11.22 5.73 -36.98
N LEU A 466 -11.60 4.64 -37.61
CA LEU A 466 -11.11 3.30 -37.32
C LEU A 466 -9.60 3.16 -37.49
N ASN A 467 -8.97 3.93 -38.38
CA ASN A 467 -7.52 3.83 -38.58
C ASN A 467 -6.77 4.42 -37.41
N THR A 468 -7.19 5.58 -36.89
CA THR A 468 -6.62 6.17 -35.69
C THR A 468 -6.82 5.26 -34.45
N LEU A 469 -7.99 4.63 -34.30
CA LEU A 469 -8.24 3.67 -33.20
C LEU A 469 -7.30 2.45 -33.29
N ARG A 470 -7.06 1.89 -34.49
CA ARG A 470 -6.12 0.78 -34.69
C ARG A 470 -4.68 1.18 -34.38
N GLN A 471 -4.24 2.33 -34.85
CA GLN A 471 -2.90 2.84 -34.57
C GLN A 471 -2.73 3.07 -33.05
N ALA A 472 -3.71 3.66 -32.39
CA ALA A 472 -3.67 3.85 -30.94
C ALA A 472 -3.59 2.52 -30.18
N TYR A 473 -4.30 1.48 -30.62
CA TYR A 473 -4.20 0.15 -30.03
C TYR A 473 -2.79 -0.45 -30.16
N GLU A 474 -2.12 -0.23 -31.29
CA GLU A 474 -0.77 -0.75 -31.54
C GLU A 474 0.33 0.05 -30.81
N GLU A 475 0.18 1.37 -30.75
CA GLU A 475 1.25 2.28 -30.32
C GLU A 475 1.11 2.77 -28.88
N TRP A 476 -0.12 2.97 -28.38
CA TRP A 476 -0.37 3.58 -27.08
C TRP A 476 -0.64 2.54 -25.99
N PRO A 477 0.30 2.33 -25.05
CA PRO A 477 0.18 1.29 -24.04
C PRO A 477 -1.08 1.37 -23.18
N LEU A 478 -1.55 2.58 -22.83
CA LEU A 478 -2.79 2.77 -22.09
C LEU A 478 -3.98 2.18 -22.86
N PHE A 479 -4.13 2.56 -24.12
CA PHE A 479 -5.26 2.14 -24.94
C PHE A 479 -5.22 0.63 -25.22
N SER A 480 -4.04 0.09 -25.60
CA SER A 480 -3.88 -1.35 -25.84
C SER A 480 -4.05 -2.23 -24.59
N THR A 481 -3.87 -1.66 -23.40
CA THR A 481 -4.08 -2.40 -22.14
C THR A 481 -5.53 -2.33 -21.69
N PHE A 482 -6.22 -1.23 -22.03
CA PHE A 482 -7.63 -1.04 -21.69
C PHE A 482 -8.57 -1.83 -22.62
N ILE A 483 -8.32 -1.83 -23.93
CA ILE A 483 -9.05 -2.60 -24.96
C ILE A 483 -8.59 -4.06 -25.01
#